data_8c20f39c98d0ff4fc54ebf3b65cacb97
#
_entry.id   8c20f39c98d0ff4fc54ebf3b65cacb97
#
_cell.length_a   1.000
_cell.length_b   1.000
_cell.length_c   1.000
_cell.angle_alpha   90.00
_cell.angle_beta   90.00
_cell.angle_gamma   90.00
#
_symmetry.space_group_name_H-M   'P 1'
#
loop_
_entity.id
_entity.type
_entity.pdbx_description
1 polymer ?
#
loop_
_entity_poly.entity_id
_entity_poly.type
_entity_poly.pdbx_seq_one_letter_code
_entity_poly.pdbx_strand_id
1 'polypeptide(L)'
;MRILQLHCDNISYEATKKEIQSAEDIEPKPVSIDEVVVCFVAVENGDTNDVATNAVSQIKESMQKIGCSKLLLYPYAHLSSDLSAPSTALSILKQMEDECSELEVSRAPFGWTKSYNVKVKGHPLAESSKVISAGEKKEKTSTALESESKIKSYWFILSPDGS
;
A
#
# COMPACT_ATOMS: atom_id res chain seq x y z
N MET A 1 9.02 -6.42 1.32
CA MET A 1 7.71 -6.03 0.73
C MET A 1 7.46 -4.55 0.94
N ARG A 2 6.90 -3.85 -0.04
CA ARG A 2 6.49 -2.45 0.10
C ARG A 2 5.00 -2.33 -0.17
N ILE A 3 4.33 -1.51 0.65
CA ILE A 3 2.89 -1.29 0.56
C ILE A 3 2.62 0.22 0.65
N LEU A 4 1.86 0.74 -0.31
CA LEU A 4 1.21 2.04 -0.20
C LEU A 4 -0.28 1.77 0.06
N GLN A 5 -0.74 2.18 1.23
CA GLN A 5 -2.13 2.00 1.66
C GLN A 5 -2.88 3.32 1.56
N LEU A 6 -4.02 3.30 0.87
CA LEU A 6 -4.88 4.47 0.66
C LEU A 6 -6.31 4.15 1.08
N HIS A 7 -6.93 5.01 1.89
CA HIS A 7 -8.37 4.95 2.16
C HIS A 7 -9.10 5.83 1.16
N CYS A 8 -9.97 5.23 0.38
CA CYS A 8 -10.56 5.84 -0.81
C CYS A 8 -12.08 5.94 -0.73
N ASP A 9 -12.63 7.03 -1.26
CA ASP A 9 -14.07 7.12 -1.57
C ASP A 9 -14.43 6.12 -2.68
N ASN A 10 -13.55 6.01 -3.68
CA ASN A 10 -13.72 5.11 -4.81
C ASN A 10 -12.36 4.77 -5.44
N ILE A 11 -12.24 3.57 -5.95
CA ILE A 11 -11.27 3.18 -6.97
C ILE A 11 -12.00 2.51 -8.12
N SER A 12 -11.67 2.89 -9.35
CA SER A 12 -12.05 2.16 -10.55
C SER A 12 -10.82 1.77 -11.34
N TYR A 13 -10.80 0.56 -11.88
CA TYR A 13 -9.70 0.09 -12.72
C TYR A 13 -10.18 -0.88 -13.80
N GLU A 14 -9.36 -1.01 -14.82
CA GLU A 14 -9.56 -1.97 -15.91
C GLU A 14 -8.21 -2.54 -16.35
N ALA A 15 -8.12 -3.86 -16.47
CA ALA A 15 -6.96 -4.54 -17.04
C ALA A 15 -6.95 -4.31 -18.57
N THR A 16 -5.84 -3.80 -19.11
CA THR A 16 -5.75 -3.39 -20.50
C THR A 16 -4.84 -4.29 -21.32
N LYS A 17 -3.72 -4.76 -20.76
CA LYS A 17 -2.71 -5.54 -21.49
C LYS A 17 -2.00 -6.51 -20.57
N LYS A 18 -1.80 -7.76 -21.03
CA LYS A 18 -0.90 -8.72 -20.38
C LYS A 18 0.55 -8.25 -20.56
N GLU A 19 1.30 -8.12 -19.45
CA GLU A 19 2.70 -7.69 -19.48
C GLU A 19 3.68 -8.85 -19.35
N ILE A 20 3.27 -9.96 -18.76
CA ILE A 20 4.11 -11.15 -18.56
C ILE A 20 3.35 -12.42 -18.97
N GLN A 21 4.08 -13.46 -19.35
CA GLN A 21 3.48 -14.73 -19.76
C GLN A 21 2.72 -15.43 -18.61
N SER A 22 3.19 -15.25 -17.38
CA SER A 22 2.56 -15.79 -16.17
C SER A 22 1.45 -14.91 -15.61
N ALA A 23 0.97 -13.91 -16.36
CA ALA A 23 -0.19 -13.11 -15.97
C ALA A 23 -1.42 -13.99 -15.78
N GLU A 24 -2.22 -13.65 -14.79
CA GLU A 24 -3.46 -14.38 -14.50
C GLU A 24 -4.38 -14.39 -15.73
N ASP A 25 -5.02 -15.51 -15.96
CA ASP A 25 -5.99 -15.64 -17.05
C ASP A 25 -7.36 -15.13 -16.60
N ILE A 26 -7.70 -13.94 -17.06
CA ILE A 26 -8.92 -13.23 -16.71
C ILE A 26 -9.62 -12.73 -17.98
N GLU A 27 -10.91 -12.52 -17.87
CA GLU A 27 -11.66 -11.70 -18.82
C GLU A 27 -11.61 -10.24 -18.34
N PRO A 28 -10.93 -9.31 -19.09
CA PRO A 28 -10.86 -7.92 -18.68
C PRO A 28 -12.25 -7.29 -18.59
N LYS A 29 -12.56 -6.73 -17.41
CA LYS A 29 -13.80 -5.99 -17.15
C LYS A 29 -13.48 -4.77 -16.29
N PRO A 30 -14.17 -3.64 -16.49
CA PRO A 30 -14.10 -2.51 -15.57
C PRO A 30 -14.56 -2.94 -14.18
N VAL A 31 -13.81 -2.55 -13.16
CA VAL A 31 -14.12 -2.76 -11.74
C VAL A 31 -14.23 -1.41 -11.07
N SER A 32 -15.22 -1.22 -10.22
CA SER A 32 -15.37 -0.03 -9.37
C SER A 32 -15.75 -0.45 -7.96
N ILE A 33 -15.05 0.09 -6.96
CA ILE A 33 -15.24 -0.23 -5.55
C ILE A 33 -15.32 1.08 -4.76
N ASP A 34 -16.43 1.27 -4.05
CA ASP A 34 -16.66 2.41 -3.18
C ASP A 34 -16.29 2.09 -1.74
N GLU A 35 -15.84 3.10 -0.98
CA GLU A 35 -15.51 2.99 0.43
C GLU A 35 -14.54 1.84 0.71
N VAL A 36 -13.29 1.97 0.25
CA VAL A 36 -12.33 0.88 0.22
C VAL A 36 -10.94 1.33 0.68
N VAL A 37 -10.24 0.44 1.38
CA VAL A 37 -8.79 0.56 1.58
C VAL A 37 -8.10 -0.15 0.42
N VAL A 38 -7.29 0.59 -0.32
CA VAL A 38 -6.46 0.06 -1.42
C VAL A 38 -5.04 -0.11 -0.91
N CYS A 39 -4.51 -1.32 -1.01
CA CYS A 39 -3.11 -1.61 -0.75
C CYS A 39 -2.39 -1.90 -2.06
N PHE A 40 -1.61 -0.93 -2.55
CA PHE A 40 -0.67 -1.15 -3.64
C PHE A 40 0.53 -1.91 -3.10
N VAL A 41 0.78 -3.12 -3.62
CA VAL A 41 1.76 -4.06 -3.05
C VAL A 41 2.83 -4.40 -4.06
N ALA A 42 4.10 -4.16 -3.70
CA ALA A 42 5.27 -4.70 -4.38
C ALA A 42 5.90 -5.81 -3.51
N VAL A 43 5.91 -7.02 -4.04
CA VAL A 43 6.61 -8.16 -3.43
C VAL A 43 8.06 -8.09 -3.86
N GLU A 44 8.97 -8.00 -2.88
CA GLU A 44 10.40 -7.82 -3.11
C GLU A 44 11.16 -9.17 -3.05
N ASN A 45 12.36 -9.15 -3.60
CA ASN A 45 13.25 -10.30 -3.52
C ASN A 45 13.54 -10.65 -2.05
N GLY A 46 13.46 -11.95 -1.69
CA GLY A 46 13.60 -12.42 -0.32
C GLY A 46 12.33 -12.33 0.55
N ASP A 47 11.23 -11.80 0.05
CA ASP A 47 9.94 -11.87 0.77
C ASP A 47 9.47 -13.33 0.89
N THR A 48 8.98 -13.66 2.08
CA THR A 48 8.53 -15.00 2.47
C THR A 48 7.07 -14.98 2.92
N ASN A 49 6.53 -16.16 3.18
CA ASN A 49 5.19 -16.31 3.74
C ASN A 49 5.04 -15.57 5.09
N ASP A 50 6.09 -15.53 5.91
CA ASP A 50 6.06 -14.81 7.20
C ASP A 50 5.97 -13.28 6.97
N VAL A 51 6.61 -12.77 5.92
CA VAL A 51 6.46 -11.36 5.52
C VAL A 51 5.04 -11.06 5.08
N ALA A 52 4.40 -11.97 4.33
CA ALA A 52 3.00 -11.84 3.94
C ALA A 52 2.07 -11.78 5.16
N THR A 53 2.22 -12.72 6.10
CA THR A 53 1.41 -12.78 7.33
C THR A 53 1.61 -11.51 8.19
N ASN A 54 2.84 -11.02 8.32
CA ASN A 54 3.12 -9.77 9.01
C ASN A 54 2.47 -8.56 8.30
N ALA A 55 2.55 -8.51 6.98
CA ALA A 55 1.90 -7.47 6.18
C ALA A 55 0.38 -7.45 6.39
N VAL A 56 -0.25 -8.62 6.33
CA VAL A 56 -1.70 -8.78 6.58
C VAL A 56 -2.07 -8.31 7.98
N SER A 57 -1.30 -8.68 9.00
CA SER A 57 -1.55 -8.23 10.37
C SER A 57 -1.54 -6.70 10.48
N GLN A 58 -0.57 -6.02 9.86
CA GLN A 58 -0.48 -4.56 9.87
C GLN A 58 -1.58 -3.89 9.04
N ILE A 59 -2.00 -4.49 7.93
CA ILE A 59 -3.13 -3.99 7.14
C ILE A 59 -4.41 -4.05 7.95
N LYS A 60 -4.70 -5.19 8.60
CA LYS A 60 -5.89 -5.37 9.44
C LYS A 60 -5.93 -4.38 10.60
N GLU A 61 -4.82 -4.18 11.28
CA GLU A 61 -4.72 -3.19 12.36
C GLU A 61 -5.02 -1.76 11.84
N SER A 62 -4.46 -1.39 10.70
CA SER A 62 -4.74 -0.09 10.07
C SER A 62 -6.21 0.05 9.67
N MET A 63 -6.81 -0.98 9.08
CA MET A 63 -8.21 -0.98 8.66
C MET A 63 -9.16 -0.88 9.85
N GLN A 64 -8.82 -1.52 10.96
CA GLN A 64 -9.59 -1.39 12.21
C GLN A 64 -9.59 0.04 12.75
N LYS A 65 -8.43 0.71 12.74
CA LYS A 65 -8.29 2.13 13.14
C LYS A 65 -9.08 3.06 12.21
N ILE A 66 -9.11 2.75 10.91
CA ILE A 66 -9.84 3.51 9.88
C ILE A 66 -11.36 3.26 9.97
N GLY A 67 -11.78 2.08 10.41
CA GLY A 67 -13.18 1.66 10.44
C GLY A 67 -13.73 1.25 9.07
N CYS A 68 -12.89 0.70 8.18
CA CYS A 68 -13.26 0.22 6.84
C CYS A 68 -13.08 -1.30 6.76
N SER A 69 -14.04 -2.00 6.15
CA SER A 69 -14.03 -3.46 6.00
C SER A 69 -13.70 -3.95 4.59
N LYS A 70 -13.72 -3.07 3.60
CA LYS A 70 -13.39 -3.42 2.21
C LYS A 70 -11.90 -3.22 1.93
N LEU A 71 -11.26 -4.24 1.38
CA LEU A 71 -9.85 -4.26 1.03
C LEU A 71 -9.66 -4.61 -0.44
N LEU A 72 -8.90 -3.80 -1.16
CA LEU A 72 -8.37 -4.16 -2.46
C LEU A 72 -6.84 -4.34 -2.37
N LEU A 73 -6.36 -5.56 -2.60
CA LEU A 73 -4.94 -5.83 -2.83
C LEU A 73 -4.63 -5.56 -4.30
N TYR A 74 -3.76 -4.60 -4.55
CA TYR A 74 -3.42 -4.16 -5.91
C TYR A 74 -1.94 -4.42 -6.19
N PRO A 75 -1.59 -5.45 -6.98
CA PRO A 75 -0.20 -5.71 -7.38
C PRO A 75 0.37 -4.49 -8.10
N TYR A 76 1.47 -3.92 -7.57
CA TYR A 76 2.03 -2.67 -8.05
C TYR A 76 3.56 -2.67 -7.99
N ALA A 77 4.17 -3.09 -9.09
CA ALA A 77 5.62 -3.29 -9.20
C ALA A 77 6.43 -1.98 -9.06
N HIS A 78 5.83 -0.83 -9.36
CA HIS A 78 6.53 0.46 -9.37
C HIS A 78 6.97 0.97 -7.99
N LEU A 79 6.53 0.34 -6.88
CA LEU A 79 6.98 0.70 -5.53
C LEU A 79 8.40 0.22 -5.20
N SER A 80 8.96 -0.69 -5.98
CA SER A 80 10.29 -1.26 -5.72
C SER A 80 11.07 -1.50 -7.01
N SER A 81 12.39 -1.38 -6.90
CA SER A 81 13.34 -1.78 -7.94
C SER A 81 13.91 -3.18 -7.75
N ASP A 82 13.60 -3.84 -6.63
CA ASP A 82 14.08 -5.18 -6.27
C ASP A 82 12.92 -6.17 -6.13
N LEU A 83 12.29 -6.49 -7.27
CA LEU A 83 11.09 -7.34 -7.30
C LEU A 83 11.44 -8.82 -7.22
N SER A 84 10.58 -9.59 -6.53
CA SER A 84 10.66 -11.05 -6.52
C SER A 84 10.30 -11.64 -7.90
N ALA A 85 10.60 -12.94 -8.07
CA ALA A 85 10.12 -13.67 -9.25
C ALA A 85 8.58 -13.63 -9.33
N PRO A 86 7.99 -13.53 -10.53
CA PRO A 86 6.53 -13.41 -10.70
C PRO A 86 5.73 -14.52 -10.03
N SER A 87 6.19 -15.76 -10.05
CA SER A 87 5.52 -16.89 -9.40
C SER A 87 5.47 -16.74 -7.88
N THR A 88 6.57 -16.28 -7.29
CA THR A 88 6.67 -16.00 -5.84
C THR A 88 5.73 -14.84 -5.47
N ALA A 89 5.76 -13.76 -6.24
CA ALA A 89 4.89 -12.60 -6.00
C ALA A 89 3.41 -12.99 -6.04
N LEU A 90 2.99 -13.75 -7.04
CA LEU A 90 1.60 -14.20 -7.15
C LEU A 90 1.20 -15.12 -6.00
N SER A 91 2.09 -16.05 -5.59
CA SER A 91 1.84 -16.94 -4.45
C SER A 91 1.65 -16.16 -3.15
N ILE A 92 2.51 -15.18 -2.89
CA ILE A 92 2.43 -14.31 -1.70
C ILE A 92 1.15 -13.46 -1.73
N LEU A 93 0.79 -12.89 -2.86
CA LEU A 93 -0.43 -12.08 -2.98
C LEU A 93 -1.70 -12.90 -2.77
N LYS A 94 -1.73 -14.15 -3.25
CA LYS A 94 -2.85 -15.10 -2.98
C LYS A 94 -2.94 -15.46 -1.50
N GLN A 95 -1.81 -15.72 -0.86
CA GLN A 95 -1.77 -15.96 0.60
C GLN A 95 -2.32 -14.74 1.37
N MET A 96 -1.92 -13.52 1.00
CA MET A 96 -2.44 -12.30 1.64
C MET A 96 -3.95 -12.18 1.47
N GLU A 97 -4.49 -12.50 0.28
CA GLU A 97 -5.93 -12.51 0.02
C GLU A 97 -6.65 -13.54 0.90
N ASP A 98 -6.15 -14.78 0.96
CA ASP A 98 -6.70 -15.85 1.80
C ASP A 98 -6.69 -15.51 3.29
N GLU A 99 -5.59 -14.92 3.78
CA GLU A 99 -5.47 -14.48 5.18
C GLU A 99 -6.34 -13.26 5.54
N CYS A 100 -6.89 -12.56 4.56
CA CYS A 100 -7.83 -11.45 4.74
C CYS A 100 -9.29 -11.87 4.54
N SER A 101 -9.61 -13.17 4.49
CA SER A 101 -10.94 -13.69 4.13
C SER A 101 -12.09 -13.27 5.05
N GLU A 102 -11.82 -12.77 6.26
CA GLU A 102 -12.82 -12.17 7.16
C GLU A 102 -13.25 -10.75 6.75
N LEU A 103 -12.51 -10.10 5.85
CA LEU A 103 -12.82 -8.81 5.25
C LEU A 103 -13.54 -9.01 3.90
N GLU A 104 -14.16 -7.95 3.40
CA GLU A 104 -14.56 -7.91 1.99
C GLU A 104 -13.30 -7.69 1.12
N VAL A 105 -12.50 -8.73 0.95
CA VAL A 105 -11.25 -8.66 0.21
C VAL A 105 -11.47 -8.95 -1.26
N SER A 106 -10.76 -8.20 -2.10
CA SER A 106 -10.59 -8.46 -3.52
C SER A 106 -9.14 -8.21 -3.92
N ARG A 107 -8.72 -8.78 -5.05
CA ARG A 107 -7.38 -8.57 -5.58
C ARG A 107 -7.45 -8.22 -7.06
N ALA A 108 -6.77 -7.13 -7.44
CA ALA A 108 -6.59 -6.79 -8.84
C ALA A 108 -5.68 -7.81 -9.54
N PRO A 109 -5.90 -8.10 -10.84
CA PRO A 109 -5.18 -9.16 -11.54
C PRO A 109 -3.68 -8.89 -11.60
N PHE A 110 -2.90 -9.95 -11.34
CA PHE A 110 -1.45 -9.94 -11.40
C PHE A 110 -0.94 -10.05 -12.86
N GLY A 111 0.11 -9.31 -13.18
CA GLY A 111 0.79 -9.39 -14.47
C GLY A 111 0.12 -8.62 -15.60
N TRP A 112 -0.82 -7.75 -15.28
CA TRP A 112 -1.52 -6.90 -16.23
C TRP A 112 -1.20 -5.43 -16.01
N THR A 113 -1.03 -4.69 -17.12
CA THR A 113 -1.18 -3.23 -17.09
C THR A 113 -2.64 -2.89 -16.88
N LYS A 114 -2.89 -1.95 -16.01
CA LYS A 114 -4.23 -1.50 -15.63
C LYS A 114 -4.30 0.03 -15.71
N SER A 115 -5.34 0.54 -16.36
CA SER A 115 -5.76 1.92 -16.15
C SER A 115 -6.54 2.01 -14.83
N TYR A 116 -6.40 3.09 -14.08
CA TYR A 116 -7.18 3.28 -12.86
C TYR A 116 -7.42 4.75 -12.54
N ASN A 117 -8.50 4.98 -11.83
CA ASN A 117 -8.83 6.26 -11.21
C ASN A 117 -9.06 6.01 -9.73
N VAL A 118 -8.47 6.84 -8.86
CA VAL A 118 -8.58 6.69 -7.42
C VAL A 118 -8.91 8.04 -6.78
N LYS A 119 -9.91 8.06 -5.91
CA LYS A 119 -10.26 9.22 -5.10
C LYS A 119 -9.97 8.94 -3.64
N VAL A 120 -8.83 9.42 -3.17
CA VAL A 120 -8.36 9.25 -1.80
C VAL A 120 -9.12 10.19 -0.87
N LYS A 121 -9.47 9.71 0.33
CA LYS A 121 -10.11 10.52 1.37
C LYS A 121 -9.13 11.52 1.99
N GLY A 122 -9.65 12.63 2.51
CA GLY A 122 -8.87 13.68 3.15
C GLY A 122 -8.91 13.59 4.68
N HIS A 123 -8.26 12.57 5.29
CA HIS A 123 -8.09 12.48 6.74
C HIS A 123 -6.70 11.96 7.11
N PRO A 124 -6.22 12.14 8.35
CA PRO A 124 -4.83 11.84 8.73
C PRO A 124 -4.39 10.39 8.52
N LEU A 125 -5.32 9.43 8.54
CA LEU A 125 -5.05 8.00 8.34
C LEU A 125 -5.34 7.52 6.91
N ALA A 126 -5.66 8.44 5.99
CA ALA A 126 -6.04 8.08 4.63
C ALA A 126 -4.88 7.54 3.80
N GLU A 127 -3.66 7.92 4.13
CA GLU A 127 -2.47 7.53 3.37
C GLU A 127 -1.38 7.03 4.32
N SER A 128 -0.81 5.89 4.01
CA SER A 128 0.36 5.37 4.73
C SER A 128 1.22 4.48 3.83
N SER A 129 2.52 4.50 4.05
CA SER A 129 3.46 3.59 3.41
C SER A 129 4.08 2.65 4.44
N LYS A 130 4.29 1.39 4.06
CA LYS A 130 4.88 0.36 4.91
C LYS A 130 6.00 -0.34 4.17
N VAL A 131 7.09 -0.61 4.88
CA VAL A 131 8.14 -1.52 4.46
C VAL A 131 8.11 -2.69 5.42
N ILE A 132 7.78 -3.87 4.92
CA ILE A 132 7.65 -5.09 5.72
C ILE A 132 8.84 -6.00 5.44
N SER A 133 9.54 -6.40 6.49
CA SER A 133 10.64 -7.36 6.43
C SER A 133 10.42 -8.53 7.40
N ALA A 134 11.13 -9.62 7.22
CA ALA A 134 11.10 -10.75 8.14
C ALA A 134 11.64 -10.30 9.52
N GLY A 135 10.83 -10.41 10.57
CA GLY A 135 11.25 -10.22 11.95
C GLY A 135 11.13 -8.82 12.54
N GLU A 136 10.65 -7.81 11.81
CA GLU A 136 10.44 -6.46 12.38
C GLU A 136 8.96 -6.12 12.57
N LYS A 137 8.53 -6.05 13.84
CA LYS A 137 7.31 -5.37 14.27
C LYS A 137 7.64 -3.89 14.54
N LYS A 138 7.91 -3.08 13.52
CA LYS A 138 8.04 -1.62 13.68
C LYS A 138 7.37 -0.89 12.54
N GLU A 139 6.25 -0.24 12.85
CA GLU A 139 5.76 0.88 12.04
C GLU A 139 6.85 1.97 12.03
N LYS A 140 7.42 2.23 10.88
CA LYS A 140 8.02 3.54 10.62
C LYS A 140 6.86 4.46 10.21
N THR A 141 6.20 5.06 11.17
CA THR A 141 5.45 6.30 10.96
C THR A 141 6.41 7.28 10.30
N SER A 142 5.96 7.96 9.25
CA SER A 142 6.78 8.92 8.52
C SER A 142 7.33 9.96 9.50
N THR A 143 8.62 9.93 9.74
CA THR A 143 9.38 10.83 10.63
C THR A 143 9.35 12.30 10.18
N ALA A 144 8.69 12.63 9.07
CA ALA A 144 8.58 13.99 8.56
C ALA A 144 7.82 14.92 9.54
N LEU A 145 6.71 14.47 10.12
CA LEU A 145 5.94 15.26 11.09
C LEU A 145 6.66 15.38 12.46
N GLU A 146 7.45 14.37 12.87
CA GLU A 146 8.23 14.45 14.09
C GLU A 146 9.49 15.33 13.94
N SER A 147 10.06 15.45 12.74
CA SER A 147 11.19 16.34 12.47
C SER A 147 10.76 17.81 12.45
N GLU A 148 9.58 18.15 11.95
CA GLU A 148 9.04 19.52 11.98
C GLU A 148 8.78 20.01 13.42
N SER A 149 8.32 19.15 14.32
CA SER A 149 8.10 19.51 15.72
C SER A 149 9.38 19.82 16.51
N LYS A 150 10.54 19.40 16.00
CA LYS A 150 11.87 19.63 16.61
C LYS A 150 12.61 20.85 16.07
N ILE A 151 12.10 21.48 15.00
CA ILE A 151 12.70 22.69 14.44
C ILE A 151 12.29 23.87 15.33
N LYS A 152 13.19 24.31 16.20
CA LYS A 152 13.04 25.57 16.93
C LYS A 152 13.50 26.69 16.03
N SER A 153 12.57 27.53 15.56
CA SER A 153 12.90 28.78 14.88
C SER A 153 13.30 29.83 15.90
N TYR A 154 14.51 30.37 15.77
CA TYR A 154 14.96 31.50 16.55
C TYR A 154 14.87 32.75 15.69
N TRP A 155 14.09 33.74 16.12
CA TRP A 155 14.00 35.03 15.50
C TRP A 155 14.93 35.99 16.20
N PHE A 156 15.86 36.59 15.48
CA PHE A 156 16.71 37.67 15.97
C PHE A 156 16.22 38.97 15.39
N ILE A 157 15.89 39.93 16.24
CA ILE A 157 15.61 41.30 15.83
C ILE A 157 16.96 42.03 15.89
N LEU A 158 17.47 42.39 14.73
CA LEU A 158 18.66 43.26 14.64
C LEU A 158 18.18 44.68 14.92
N SER A 159 18.65 45.26 16.00
CA SER A 159 18.49 46.68 16.29
C SER A 159 19.29 47.54 15.28
N PRO A 160 18.82 48.72 14.90
CA PRO A 160 19.50 49.57 13.92
C PRO A 160 20.93 49.98 14.31
N ASP A 161 21.29 49.82 15.56
CA ASP A 161 22.61 50.07 16.14
C ASP A 161 23.55 48.86 16.15
N GLY A 162 23.12 47.70 15.63
CA GLY A 162 23.94 46.51 15.47
C GLY A 162 24.26 45.74 16.76
N SER A 163 23.50 45.96 17.83
CA SER A 163 23.63 45.26 19.11
C SER A 163 22.60 44.17 19.30
#